data_cade423ffdc6db6a4fad0b6d648596d7
#
_entry.id   cade423ffdc6db6a4fad0b6d648596d7
#
_cell.length_a   1.000
_cell.length_b   1.000
_cell.length_c   1.000
_cell.angle_alpha   90.00
_cell.angle_beta   90.00
_cell.angle_gamma   90.00
#
_symmetry.space_group_name_H-M   'P 1'
#
loop_
_entity.id
_entity.type
_entity.pdbx_description
1 polymer ?
#
loop_
_entity_poly.entity_id
_entity_poly.type
_entity_poly.pdbx_seq_one_letter_code
_entity_poly.pdbx_strand_id
1 'polypeptide(L)'
;AIVIKDSKQITEFKEGILPWSIQNPVALVFDEYDAGRPDVMFVIQRILESEGNFTLLDKNKVLQQHDFFRMFATTNTVGLGDTTGLYHGTQQINQGQMDRWNVVTTLNYLPFEKEMEIILSKNKKMDNKEGKEKVANMIKVADLTRKGFINGDISTVMSPRTVLHWAENYNIFKDVGYAFRVTFLNKCDELEKKIISEYYQRCFGDDLPESSVNIKI
;
A
#
# COMPACT_ATOMS: atom_id res chain seq x y z
N ALA A 1 -11.92 -26.59 10.27
CA ALA A 1 -10.61 -27.25 10.32
C ALA A 1 -10.81 -28.75 10.39
N ILE A 2 -9.89 -29.50 9.79
CA ILE A 2 -9.82 -30.97 9.94
C ILE A 2 -8.95 -31.28 11.15
N VAL A 3 -9.45 -32.03 12.11
CA VAL A 3 -8.74 -32.45 13.32
C VAL A 3 -8.80 -33.95 13.50
N ILE A 4 -7.78 -34.54 14.13
CA ILE A 4 -7.75 -35.97 14.46
C ILE A 4 -8.09 -36.08 15.94
N LYS A 5 -9.22 -36.74 16.25
CA LYS A 5 -9.61 -37.14 17.61
C LYS A 5 -9.85 -38.66 17.65
N ASP A 6 -9.30 -39.32 18.60
CA ASP A 6 -9.45 -40.78 18.80
C ASP A 6 -9.16 -41.58 17.52
N SER A 7 -8.07 -41.25 16.83
CA SER A 7 -7.64 -41.85 15.56
C SER A 7 -8.65 -41.71 14.40
N LYS A 8 -9.65 -40.86 14.54
CA LYS A 8 -10.61 -40.52 13.47
C LYS A 8 -10.42 -39.13 13.01
N GLN A 9 -10.53 -38.91 11.69
CA GLN A 9 -10.52 -37.60 11.08
C GLN A 9 -11.95 -37.00 11.18
N ILE A 10 -12.05 -35.88 11.90
CA ILE A 10 -13.33 -35.17 12.04
C ILE A 10 -13.17 -33.72 11.55
N THR A 11 -14.25 -33.17 10.99
CA THR A 11 -14.31 -31.77 10.64
C THR A 11 -14.84 -30.96 11.81
N GLU A 12 -14.03 -30.02 12.31
CA GLU A 12 -14.42 -29.12 13.38
C GLU A 12 -14.54 -27.69 12.84
N PHE A 13 -15.66 -27.02 13.16
CA PHE A 13 -15.81 -25.62 12.84
C PHE A 13 -14.85 -24.78 13.70
N LYS A 14 -14.03 -23.95 13.03
CA LYS A 14 -13.19 -22.96 13.69
C LYS A 14 -13.64 -21.57 13.24
N GLU A 15 -14.03 -20.73 14.18
CA GLU A 15 -14.46 -19.37 13.91
C GLU A 15 -13.30 -18.56 13.30
N GLY A 16 -13.61 -17.83 12.22
CA GLY A 16 -12.66 -16.95 11.55
C GLY A 16 -12.65 -15.55 12.17
N ILE A 17 -11.74 -14.70 11.68
CA ILE A 17 -11.57 -13.35 12.20
C ILE A 17 -12.81 -12.46 12.01
N LEU A 18 -13.50 -12.57 10.88
CA LEU A 18 -14.68 -11.75 10.58
C LEU A 18 -15.84 -12.00 11.54
N PRO A 19 -16.33 -13.25 11.74
CA PRO A 19 -17.38 -13.55 12.72
C PRO A 19 -17.00 -13.12 14.14
N TRP A 20 -15.75 -13.29 14.53
CA TRP A 20 -15.26 -12.85 15.83
C TRP A 20 -15.28 -11.32 15.93
N SER A 21 -14.77 -10.60 14.92
CA SER A 21 -14.70 -9.14 14.94
C SER A 21 -16.07 -8.49 15.05
N ILE A 22 -17.07 -9.02 14.34
CA ILE A 22 -18.43 -8.47 14.37
C ILE A 22 -19.02 -8.47 15.78
N GLN A 23 -18.71 -9.48 16.58
CA GLN A 23 -19.24 -9.65 17.94
C GLN A 23 -18.46 -8.88 19.02
N ASN A 24 -17.37 -8.19 18.65
CA ASN A 24 -16.47 -7.54 19.60
C ASN A 24 -16.31 -6.03 19.32
N PRO A 25 -15.95 -5.22 20.33
CA PRO A 25 -15.72 -3.78 20.19
C PRO A 25 -14.37 -3.49 19.51
N VAL A 26 -14.25 -3.82 18.25
CA VAL A 26 -13.01 -3.69 17.48
C VAL A 26 -13.23 -2.97 16.14
N ALA A 27 -12.17 -2.44 15.59
CA ALA A 27 -12.11 -1.97 14.22
C ALA A 27 -11.53 -3.07 13.33
N LEU A 28 -12.28 -3.50 12.31
CA LEU A 28 -11.82 -4.43 11.28
C LEU A 28 -11.48 -3.65 10.02
N VAL A 29 -10.27 -3.83 9.51
CA VAL A 29 -9.80 -3.18 8.28
C VAL A 29 -9.63 -4.23 7.19
N PHE A 30 -10.32 -4.04 6.07
CA PHE A 30 -10.06 -4.77 4.83
C PHE A 30 -9.06 -3.98 4.00
N ASP A 31 -7.84 -4.46 3.96
CA ASP A 31 -6.82 -3.87 3.10
C ASP A 31 -6.98 -4.39 1.67
N GLU A 32 -6.82 -3.50 0.68
CA GLU A 32 -7.01 -3.80 -0.74
C GLU A 32 -8.40 -4.41 -1.06
N TYR A 33 -9.46 -3.80 -0.55
CA TYR A 33 -10.84 -4.28 -0.70
C TYR A 33 -11.25 -4.48 -2.17
N ASP A 34 -10.75 -3.65 -3.08
CA ASP A 34 -10.98 -3.74 -4.52
C ASP A 34 -10.20 -4.87 -5.22
N ALA A 35 -9.24 -5.51 -4.55
CA ALA A 35 -8.57 -6.73 -5.03
C ALA A 35 -9.31 -8.02 -4.60
N GLY A 36 -10.32 -7.89 -3.75
CA GLY A 36 -11.11 -9.02 -3.28
C GLY A 36 -12.00 -9.62 -4.36
N ARG A 37 -12.24 -10.93 -4.29
CA ARG A 37 -13.17 -11.60 -5.20
C ARG A 37 -14.59 -11.09 -4.97
N PRO A 38 -15.33 -10.66 -6.02
CA PRO A 38 -16.65 -10.07 -5.88
C PRO A 38 -17.65 -10.97 -5.14
N ASP A 39 -17.61 -12.29 -5.37
CA ASP A 39 -18.48 -13.27 -4.71
C ASP A 39 -18.26 -13.33 -3.19
N VAL A 40 -17.03 -13.20 -2.73
CA VAL A 40 -16.70 -13.12 -1.30
C VAL A 40 -17.12 -11.78 -0.71
N MET A 41 -16.96 -10.69 -1.47
CA MET A 41 -17.32 -9.35 -1.02
C MET A 41 -18.83 -9.16 -0.81
N PHE A 42 -19.69 -9.94 -1.46
CA PHE A 42 -21.13 -9.93 -1.19
C PHE A 42 -21.48 -10.32 0.26
N VAL A 43 -20.68 -11.14 0.90
CA VAL A 43 -20.87 -11.50 2.31
C VAL A 43 -20.71 -10.28 3.21
N ILE A 44 -19.76 -9.39 2.88
CA ILE A 44 -19.46 -8.16 3.63
C ILE A 44 -20.56 -7.12 3.45
N GLN A 45 -21.19 -7.10 2.28
CA GLN A 45 -22.26 -6.15 1.95
C GLN A 45 -23.38 -6.13 3.00
N ARG A 46 -23.77 -7.29 3.50
CA ARG A 46 -24.82 -7.40 4.51
C ARG A 46 -24.42 -6.79 5.86
N ILE A 47 -23.14 -6.83 6.19
CA ILE A 47 -22.58 -6.29 7.43
C ILE A 47 -22.52 -4.75 7.40
N LEU A 48 -22.44 -4.15 6.20
CA LEU A 48 -22.40 -2.70 6.03
C LEU A 48 -23.78 -2.02 6.18
N GLU A 49 -24.88 -2.79 6.25
CA GLU A 49 -26.21 -2.23 6.45
C GLU A 49 -26.43 -1.83 7.92
N SER A 50 -27.31 -0.85 8.17
CA SER A 50 -27.56 -0.25 9.48
C SER A 50 -27.96 -1.26 10.56
N GLU A 51 -28.65 -2.33 10.19
CA GLU A 51 -29.00 -3.46 11.04
C GLU A 51 -28.34 -4.74 10.51
N GLY A 52 -27.09 -4.61 10.08
CA GLY A 52 -26.37 -5.67 9.42
C GLY A 52 -26.14 -6.86 10.33
N ASN A 53 -26.65 -8.01 9.90
CA ASN A 53 -26.47 -9.27 10.59
C ASN A 53 -25.61 -10.19 9.72
N PHE A 54 -24.80 -11.00 10.35
CA PHE A 54 -23.96 -11.98 9.68
C PHE A 54 -24.47 -13.40 9.95
N THR A 55 -24.86 -14.11 8.90
CA THR A 55 -25.37 -15.49 9.03
C THR A 55 -24.23 -16.48 8.85
N LEU A 56 -23.92 -17.23 9.90
CA LEU A 56 -23.04 -18.38 9.88
C LEU A 56 -23.84 -19.62 9.45
N LEU A 57 -23.81 -19.94 8.16
CA LEU A 57 -24.59 -21.06 7.60
C LEU A 57 -24.18 -22.40 8.24
N ASP A 58 -22.88 -22.64 8.42
CA ASP A 58 -22.36 -23.88 9.01
C ASP A 58 -22.85 -24.16 10.45
N LYS A 59 -23.28 -23.12 11.14
CA LYS A 59 -23.83 -23.22 12.52
C LYS A 59 -25.29 -22.84 12.62
N ASN A 60 -25.94 -22.49 11.52
CA ASN A 60 -27.31 -21.98 11.50
C ASN A 60 -27.51 -20.87 12.55
N LYS A 61 -26.56 -19.95 12.66
CA LYS A 61 -26.53 -18.89 13.66
C LYS A 61 -26.44 -17.52 12.97
N VAL A 62 -27.28 -16.58 13.42
CA VAL A 62 -27.20 -15.18 13.04
C VAL A 62 -26.41 -14.44 14.11
N LEU A 63 -25.35 -13.76 13.69
CA LEU A 63 -24.53 -12.90 14.54
C LEU A 63 -24.98 -11.46 14.38
N GLN A 64 -25.19 -10.79 15.50
CA GLN A 64 -25.44 -9.34 15.52
C GLN A 64 -24.15 -8.59 15.71
N GLN A 65 -24.10 -7.39 15.15
CA GLN A 65 -22.95 -6.52 15.32
C GLN A 65 -22.93 -5.97 16.75
N HIS A 66 -21.73 -5.89 17.30
CA HIS A 66 -21.48 -5.18 18.53
C HIS A 66 -21.60 -3.66 18.29
N ASP A 67 -22.18 -2.90 19.23
CA ASP A 67 -22.44 -1.45 19.09
C ASP A 67 -21.18 -0.63 18.74
N PHE A 68 -20.03 -1.07 19.22
CA PHE A 68 -18.72 -0.44 18.95
C PHE A 68 -17.90 -1.12 17.85
N PHE A 69 -18.46 -2.08 17.14
CA PHE A 69 -17.81 -2.62 15.95
C PHE A 69 -17.74 -1.55 14.86
N ARG A 70 -16.60 -1.43 14.21
CA ARG A 70 -16.42 -0.54 13.04
C ARG A 70 -15.67 -1.27 11.96
N MET A 71 -16.08 -1.00 10.71
CA MET A 71 -15.45 -1.57 9.52
C MET A 71 -14.83 -0.46 8.69
N PHE A 72 -13.61 -0.72 8.22
CA PHE A 72 -12.86 0.15 7.33
C PHE A 72 -12.35 -0.67 6.15
N ALA A 73 -12.13 0.00 5.03
CA ALA A 73 -11.49 -0.60 3.87
C ALA A 73 -10.49 0.38 3.25
N THR A 74 -9.42 -0.15 2.65
CA THR A 74 -8.54 0.60 1.75
C THR A 74 -8.74 0.11 0.33
N THR A 75 -8.62 1.00 -0.63
CA THR A 75 -8.68 0.68 -2.06
C THR A 75 -7.67 1.53 -2.82
N ASN A 76 -7.17 1.01 -3.93
CA ASN A 76 -6.28 1.75 -4.83
C ASN A 76 -7.06 2.47 -5.94
N THR A 77 -8.25 1.99 -6.30
CA THR A 77 -9.03 2.46 -7.46
C THR A 77 -10.37 3.06 -7.09
N VAL A 78 -10.65 3.25 -5.79
CA VAL A 78 -11.98 3.66 -5.27
C VAL A 78 -13.10 2.70 -5.76
N GLY A 79 -12.75 1.46 -6.11
CA GLY A 79 -13.70 0.48 -6.63
C GLY A 79 -14.12 0.68 -8.09
N LEU A 80 -13.48 1.58 -8.83
CA LEU A 80 -13.76 1.82 -10.24
C LEU A 80 -13.02 0.86 -11.19
N GLY A 81 -12.13 0.04 -10.65
CA GLY A 81 -11.22 -0.80 -11.41
C GLY A 81 -10.00 -0.01 -11.92
N ASP A 82 -9.02 -0.74 -12.43
CA ASP A 82 -7.79 -0.13 -12.92
C ASP A 82 -7.95 0.43 -14.33
N THR A 83 -7.95 1.75 -14.44
CA THR A 83 -7.95 2.46 -15.73
C THR A 83 -6.54 2.91 -16.14
N THR A 84 -5.56 2.78 -15.24
CA THR A 84 -4.19 3.30 -15.44
C THR A 84 -3.17 2.22 -15.76
N GLY A 85 -3.50 0.95 -15.57
CA GLY A 85 -2.56 -0.17 -15.70
C GLY A 85 -1.59 -0.33 -14.52
N LEU A 86 -1.74 0.47 -13.45
CA LEU A 86 -0.87 0.41 -12.26
C LEU A 86 -1.33 -0.61 -11.21
N TYR A 87 -2.62 -0.89 -11.19
CA TYR A 87 -3.26 -1.68 -10.14
C TYR A 87 -3.90 -2.95 -10.72
N HIS A 88 -3.12 -3.70 -11.50
CA HIS A 88 -3.57 -4.97 -12.07
C HIS A 88 -4.09 -5.91 -10.98
N GLY A 89 -5.24 -6.52 -11.24
CA GLY A 89 -5.90 -7.42 -10.29
C GLY A 89 -6.99 -6.75 -9.45
N THR A 90 -7.11 -5.42 -9.47
CA THR A 90 -8.27 -4.76 -8.86
C THR A 90 -9.53 -5.02 -9.68
N GLN A 91 -10.64 -5.21 -8.98
CA GLN A 91 -11.94 -5.47 -9.57
C GLN A 91 -12.82 -4.22 -9.50
N GLN A 92 -13.71 -4.09 -10.46
CA GLN A 92 -14.74 -3.07 -10.37
C GLN A 92 -15.77 -3.49 -9.30
N ILE A 93 -15.93 -2.66 -8.28
CA ILE A 93 -16.91 -2.90 -7.21
C ILE A 93 -18.31 -2.52 -7.71
N ASN A 94 -19.28 -3.36 -7.40
CA ASN A 94 -20.67 -3.09 -7.74
C ASN A 94 -21.17 -1.79 -7.06
N GLN A 95 -21.91 -0.97 -7.78
CA GLN A 95 -22.43 0.31 -7.27
C GLN A 95 -23.23 0.13 -5.97
N GLY A 96 -24.03 -0.93 -5.85
CA GLY A 96 -24.76 -1.21 -4.62
C GLY A 96 -23.86 -1.54 -3.42
N GLN A 97 -22.65 -2.07 -3.64
CA GLN A 97 -21.67 -2.27 -2.57
C GLN A 97 -21.01 -0.95 -2.18
N MET A 98 -20.72 -0.10 -3.15
CA MET A 98 -20.14 1.23 -2.90
C MET A 98 -21.10 2.12 -2.10
N ASP A 99 -22.38 2.07 -2.42
CA ASP A 99 -23.43 2.86 -1.76
C ASP A 99 -23.59 2.55 -0.25
N ARG A 100 -23.12 1.39 0.18
CA ARG A 100 -23.16 0.98 1.60
C ARG A 100 -22.01 1.53 2.45
N TRP A 101 -20.98 2.07 1.80
CA TRP A 101 -19.90 2.76 2.51
C TRP A 101 -20.31 4.19 2.80
N ASN A 102 -20.62 4.49 4.06
CA ASN A 102 -21.16 5.78 4.48
C ASN A 102 -20.18 6.95 4.30
N VAL A 103 -18.89 6.66 4.35
CA VAL A 103 -17.82 7.66 4.20
C VAL A 103 -16.76 7.12 3.26
N VAL A 104 -16.52 7.84 2.17
CA VAL A 104 -15.42 7.57 1.25
C VAL A 104 -14.52 8.81 1.23
N THR A 105 -13.23 8.62 1.49
CA THR A 105 -12.25 9.71 1.48
C THR A 105 -11.06 9.33 0.64
N THR A 106 -10.52 10.29 -0.09
CA THR A 106 -9.31 10.10 -0.88
C THR A 106 -8.10 10.59 -0.08
N LEU A 107 -7.08 9.76 0.02
CA LEU A 107 -5.79 10.12 0.58
C LEU A 107 -4.84 10.50 -0.56
N ASN A 108 -4.11 11.59 -0.37
CA ASN A 108 -3.08 12.03 -1.29
C ASN A 108 -1.70 11.86 -0.66
N TYR A 109 -0.64 12.18 -1.41
CA TYR A 109 0.71 12.20 -0.87
C TYR A 109 0.84 13.19 0.28
N LEU A 110 1.72 12.85 1.22
CA LEU A 110 2.00 13.70 2.37
C LEU A 110 2.70 15.01 1.96
N PRO A 111 2.50 16.11 2.70
CA PRO A 111 3.33 17.30 2.57
C PRO A 111 4.80 16.97 2.80
N PHE A 112 5.68 17.68 2.11
CA PHE A 112 7.14 17.48 2.14
C PHE A 112 7.71 17.34 3.56
N GLU A 113 7.32 18.23 4.46
CA GLU A 113 7.81 18.25 5.85
C GLU A 113 7.40 17.00 6.62
N LYS A 114 6.18 16.52 6.38
CA LYS A 114 5.68 15.30 7.04
C LYS A 114 6.32 14.04 6.49
N GLU A 115 6.55 13.96 5.19
CA GLU A 115 7.28 12.85 4.59
C GLU A 115 8.72 12.80 5.11
N MET A 116 9.38 13.97 5.20
CA MET A 116 10.73 14.10 5.77
C MET A 116 10.79 13.66 7.24
N GLU A 117 9.85 14.10 8.06
CA GLU A 117 9.74 13.70 9.47
C GLU A 117 9.63 12.17 9.61
N ILE A 118 8.79 11.52 8.81
CA ILE A 118 8.60 10.07 8.82
C ILE A 118 9.90 9.35 8.43
N ILE A 119 10.55 9.78 7.34
CA ILE A 119 11.78 9.14 6.86
C ILE A 119 12.88 9.25 7.90
N LEU A 120 13.08 10.43 8.50
CA LEU A 120 14.11 10.64 9.53
C LEU A 120 13.80 9.88 10.83
N SER A 121 12.53 9.78 11.22
CA SER A 121 12.12 9.00 12.40
C SER A 121 12.47 7.53 12.28
N LYS A 122 12.37 6.98 11.08
CA LYS A 122 12.70 5.58 10.74
C LYS A 122 14.21 5.39 10.48
N ASN A 123 14.89 6.43 10.02
CA ASN A 123 16.31 6.44 9.64
C ASN A 123 17.13 7.41 10.50
N LYS A 124 17.18 7.17 11.80
CA LYS A 124 17.89 8.05 12.77
C LYS A 124 19.36 8.34 12.41
N LYS A 125 20.02 7.44 11.67
CA LYS A 125 21.41 7.67 11.19
C LYS A 125 21.50 8.84 10.21
N MET A 126 20.39 9.21 9.56
CA MET A 126 20.31 10.35 8.65
C MET A 126 19.80 11.64 9.33
N ASP A 127 19.51 11.62 10.63
CA ASP A 127 19.08 12.80 11.38
C ASP A 127 20.27 13.70 11.77
N ASN A 128 21.02 14.12 10.76
CA ASN A 128 22.12 15.08 10.84
C ASN A 128 22.01 16.02 9.62
N LYS A 129 22.82 17.07 9.57
CA LYS A 129 22.72 18.10 8.51
C LYS A 129 22.82 17.50 7.10
N GLU A 130 23.83 16.69 6.84
CA GLU A 130 24.05 16.04 5.53
C GLU A 130 22.94 15.05 5.19
N GLY A 131 22.53 14.22 6.13
CA GLY A 131 21.45 13.25 5.93
C GLY A 131 20.10 13.92 5.66
N LYS A 132 19.77 15.00 6.34
CA LYS A 132 18.56 15.80 6.09
C LYS A 132 18.55 16.37 4.68
N GLU A 133 19.68 16.87 4.20
CA GLU A 133 19.80 17.38 2.83
C GLU A 133 19.58 16.26 1.80
N LYS A 134 20.20 15.09 2.02
CA LYS A 134 19.97 13.93 1.16
C LYS A 134 18.49 13.49 1.15
N VAL A 135 17.85 13.38 2.32
CA VAL A 135 16.43 13.03 2.42
C VAL A 135 15.56 14.08 1.72
N ALA A 136 15.86 15.36 1.88
CA ALA A 136 15.16 16.43 1.17
C ALA A 136 15.24 16.25 -0.36
N ASN A 137 16.42 15.93 -0.88
CA ASN A 137 16.61 15.69 -2.30
C ASN A 137 15.92 14.40 -2.77
N MET A 138 15.91 13.33 -1.97
CA MET A 138 15.13 12.10 -2.25
C MET A 138 13.65 12.39 -2.41
N ILE A 139 13.07 13.20 -1.52
CA ILE A 139 11.65 13.59 -1.60
C ILE A 139 11.39 14.45 -2.84
N LYS A 140 12.30 15.37 -3.19
CA LYS A 140 12.18 16.18 -4.42
C LYS A 140 12.16 15.30 -5.68
N VAL A 141 13.01 14.27 -5.75
CA VAL A 141 12.97 13.29 -6.86
C VAL A 141 11.63 12.58 -6.89
N ALA A 142 11.13 12.13 -5.73
CA ALA A 142 9.81 11.50 -5.66
C ALA A 142 8.71 12.43 -6.15
N ASP A 143 8.73 13.72 -5.79
CA ASP A 143 7.76 14.70 -6.26
C ASP A 143 7.84 14.94 -7.78
N LEU A 144 9.03 14.88 -8.35
CA LEU A 144 9.18 14.94 -9.81
C LEU A 144 8.58 13.71 -10.49
N THR A 145 8.77 12.51 -9.94
CA THR A 145 8.14 11.29 -10.49
C THR A 145 6.61 11.36 -10.36
N ARG A 146 6.09 11.86 -9.26
CA ARG A 146 4.64 12.04 -9.04
C ARG A 146 4.03 13.04 -10.05
N LYS A 147 4.73 14.14 -10.31
CA LYS A 147 4.32 15.13 -11.33
C LYS A 147 4.42 14.56 -12.73
N GLY A 148 5.52 13.88 -13.07
CA GLY A 148 5.69 13.24 -14.36
C GLY A 148 4.62 12.19 -14.63
N PHE A 149 4.22 11.43 -13.61
CA PHE A 149 3.10 10.50 -13.70
C PHE A 149 1.76 11.20 -13.98
N ILE A 150 1.44 12.27 -13.25
CA ILE A 150 0.20 13.05 -13.45
C ILE A 150 0.17 13.65 -14.86
N ASN A 151 1.32 14.08 -15.39
CA ASN A 151 1.44 14.65 -16.73
C ASN A 151 1.42 13.57 -17.84
N GLY A 152 1.57 12.29 -17.52
CA GLY A 152 1.67 11.20 -18.48
C GLY A 152 3.07 11.03 -19.10
N ASP A 153 4.10 11.66 -18.51
CA ASP A 153 5.49 11.55 -18.97
C ASP A 153 6.12 10.19 -18.63
N ILE A 154 5.67 9.61 -17.50
CA ILE A 154 6.11 8.30 -17.00
C ILE A 154 4.91 7.54 -16.42
N SER A 155 4.98 6.21 -16.42
CA SER A 155 3.98 5.32 -15.84
C SER A 155 4.33 4.86 -14.42
N THR A 156 5.59 4.99 -14.03
CA THR A 156 6.09 4.56 -12.72
C THR A 156 6.16 5.74 -11.75
N VAL A 157 5.66 5.55 -10.53
CA VAL A 157 5.62 6.62 -9.51
C VAL A 157 6.31 6.19 -8.22
N MET A 158 7.03 7.12 -7.59
CA MET A 158 7.69 6.88 -6.32
C MET A 158 6.76 7.18 -5.14
N SER A 159 6.36 6.15 -4.40
CA SER A 159 5.59 6.28 -3.16
C SER A 159 6.48 6.71 -1.99
N PRO A 160 5.90 7.21 -0.87
CA PRO A 160 6.64 7.47 0.36
C PRO A 160 7.38 6.24 0.90
N ARG A 161 6.82 5.05 0.73
CA ARG A 161 7.47 3.77 1.06
C ARG A 161 8.75 3.56 0.25
N THR A 162 8.73 3.92 -1.03
CA THR A 162 9.91 3.80 -1.90
C THR A 162 11.01 4.77 -1.44
N VAL A 163 10.67 6.00 -1.06
CA VAL A 163 11.65 6.95 -0.51
C VAL A 163 12.26 6.44 0.81
N LEU A 164 11.44 5.84 1.67
CA LEU A 164 11.90 5.21 2.90
C LEU A 164 12.91 4.10 2.62
N HIS A 165 12.59 3.18 1.71
CA HIS A 165 13.51 2.10 1.30
C HIS A 165 14.79 2.65 0.65
N TRP A 166 14.71 3.75 -0.10
CA TRP A 166 15.89 4.39 -0.66
C TRP A 166 16.82 4.90 0.46
N ALA A 167 16.27 5.56 1.46
CA ALA A 167 17.04 6.03 2.62
C ALA A 167 17.66 4.86 3.42
N GLU A 168 16.93 3.76 3.59
CA GLU A 168 17.43 2.53 4.22
C GLU A 168 18.59 1.92 3.42
N ASN A 169 18.43 1.78 2.11
CA ASN A 169 19.44 1.26 1.21
C ASN A 169 20.68 2.18 1.14
N TYR A 170 20.50 3.50 1.20
CA TYR A 170 21.63 4.41 1.35
C TYR A 170 22.43 4.14 2.63
N ASN A 171 21.77 3.82 3.74
CA ASN A 171 22.47 3.46 4.98
C ASN A 171 23.31 2.19 4.85
N ILE A 172 22.94 1.28 3.93
CA ILE A 172 23.65 0.04 3.64
C ILE A 172 24.81 0.29 2.66
N PHE A 173 24.52 0.85 1.50
CA PHE A 173 25.46 0.97 0.38
C PHE A 173 26.37 2.18 0.47
N LYS A 174 26.01 3.22 1.23
CA LYS A 174 26.70 4.49 1.36
C LYS A 174 26.86 5.29 0.05
N ASP A 175 26.19 4.86 -1.00
CA ASP A 175 26.09 5.50 -2.29
C ASP A 175 24.62 5.81 -2.58
N VAL A 176 24.28 7.09 -2.73
CA VAL A 176 22.90 7.54 -2.90
C VAL A 176 22.35 7.19 -4.29
N GLY A 177 23.20 7.27 -5.32
CA GLY A 177 22.82 6.95 -6.71
C GLY A 177 22.65 5.45 -6.91
N TYR A 178 23.55 4.64 -6.35
CA TYR A 178 23.37 3.19 -6.39
C TYR A 178 22.16 2.73 -5.61
N ALA A 179 21.96 3.28 -4.40
CA ALA A 179 20.75 3.00 -3.63
C ALA A 179 19.48 3.36 -4.39
N PHE A 180 19.44 4.50 -5.12
CA PHE A 180 18.35 4.89 -5.98
C PHE A 180 18.10 3.88 -7.09
N ARG A 181 19.17 3.48 -7.80
CA ARG A 181 19.10 2.52 -8.90
C ARG A 181 18.45 1.21 -8.46
N VAL A 182 18.96 0.60 -7.38
CA VAL A 182 18.45 -0.71 -6.90
C VAL A 182 17.09 -0.63 -6.22
N THR A 183 16.73 0.55 -5.68
CA THR A 183 15.44 0.74 -5.03
C THR A 183 14.32 1.03 -6.03
N PHE A 184 14.58 1.86 -7.03
CA PHE A 184 13.56 2.40 -7.90
C PHE A 184 13.87 2.24 -9.38
N LEU A 185 15.00 2.77 -9.88
CA LEU A 185 15.26 2.86 -11.32
C LEU A 185 15.21 1.50 -12.04
N ASN A 186 15.71 0.45 -11.40
CA ASN A 186 15.70 -0.91 -11.98
C ASN A 186 14.30 -1.52 -12.13
N LYS A 187 13.29 -0.92 -11.51
CA LYS A 187 11.88 -1.35 -11.61
C LYS A 187 11.12 -0.59 -12.70
N CYS A 188 11.74 0.46 -13.25
CA CYS A 188 11.12 1.31 -14.28
C CYS A 188 11.32 0.73 -15.67
N ASP A 189 10.40 1.06 -16.58
CA ASP A 189 10.55 0.75 -17.99
C ASP A 189 11.82 1.41 -18.58
N GLU A 190 12.44 0.76 -19.53
CA GLU A 190 13.69 1.24 -20.16
C GLU A 190 13.53 2.63 -20.78
N LEU A 191 12.35 2.93 -21.35
CA LEU A 191 12.06 4.23 -21.96
C LEU A 191 11.97 5.34 -20.93
N GLU A 192 11.54 5.02 -19.71
CA GLU A 192 11.38 5.98 -18.61
C GLU A 192 12.68 6.24 -17.85
N LYS A 193 13.62 5.29 -17.86
CA LYS A 193 14.86 5.38 -17.11
C LYS A 193 15.65 6.65 -17.39
N LYS A 194 15.62 7.14 -18.62
CA LYS A 194 16.29 8.39 -18.99
C LYS A 194 15.68 9.59 -18.30
N ILE A 195 14.35 9.73 -18.36
CA ILE A 195 13.61 10.82 -17.73
C ILE A 195 13.82 10.79 -16.21
N ILE A 196 13.71 9.61 -15.62
CA ILE A 196 13.89 9.40 -14.17
C ILE A 196 15.32 9.70 -13.73
N SER A 197 16.32 9.35 -14.56
CA SER A 197 17.71 9.73 -14.29
C SER A 197 17.93 11.24 -14.34
N GLU A 198 17.27 11.94 -15.26
CA GLU A 198 17.29 13.41 -15.31
C GLU A 198 16.64 14.04 -14.05
N TYR A 199 15.57 13.44 -13.50
CA TYR A 199 15.00 13.89 -12.23
C TYR A 199 15.97 13.74 -11.07
N TYR A 200 16.70 12.64 -11.01
CA TYR A 200 17.76 12.44 -10.03
C TYR A 200 18.86 13.49 -10.17
N GLN A 201 19.40 13.69 -11.39
CA GLN A 201 20.47 14.65 -11.67
C GLN A 201 20.09 16.08 -11.26
N ARG A 202 18.84 16.50 -11.55
CA ARG A 202 18.33 17.83 -11.15
C ARG A 202 18.36 18.06 -9.64
N CYS A 203 18.19 17.01 -8.83
CA CYS A 203 18.11 17.13 -7.38
C CYS A 203 19.45 16.90 -6.68
N PHE A 204 20.30 16.04 -7.21
CA PHE A 204 21.58 15.68 -6.60
C PHE A 204 22.79 16.31 -7.29
N GLY A 205 22.66 16.76 -8.53
CA GLY A 205 23.74 17.39 -9.30
C GLY A 205 24.68 16.42 -9.98
N ASP A 206 24.59 15.13 -9.66
CA ASP A 206 25.47 14.08 -10.16
C ASP A 206 24.71 13.12 -11.10
N ASP A 207 25.42 12.53 -12.05
CA ASP A 207 24.88 11.48 -12.89
C ASP A 207 24.77 10.16 -12.11
N LEU A 208 23.75 9.37 -12.46
CA LEU A 208 23.61 8.04 -11.87
C LEU A 208 24.70 7.10 -12.37
N PRO A 209 25.27 6.24 -11.51
CA PRO A 209 26.21 5.22 -11.93
C PRO A 209 25.56 4.30 -12.97
N GLU A 210 26.26 4.07 -14.10
CA GLU A 210 25.71 3.27 -15.21
C GLU A 210 25.47 1.81 -14.83
N SER A 211 26.27 1.25 -13.94
CA SER A 211 26.18 -0.16 -13.55
C SER A 211 26.68 -0.39 -12.13
N SER A 212 26.13 -1.41 -11.46
CA SER A 212 26.64 -1.89 -10.16
C SER A 212 28.06 -2.46 -10.22
N VAL A 213 28.55 -2.80 -11.41
CA VAL A 213 29.91 -3.35 -11.63
C VAL A 213 31.01 -2.31 -11.36
N ASN A 214 30.68 -1.03 -11.39
CA ASN A 214 31.66 0.06 -11.23
C ASN A 214 31.76 0.61 -9.80
N ILE A 215 31.06 0.02 -8.84
CA ILE A 215 31.16 0.44 -7.44
C ILE A 215 32.46 -0.13 -6.87
N LYS A 216 33.43 0.74 -6.63
CA LYS A 216 34.58 0.39 -5.79
C LYS A 216 34.11 0.28 -4.36
N ILE A 217 34.07 -0.95 -3.84
CA ILE A 217 33.85 -1.24 -2.42
C ILE A 217 35.06 -0.76 -1.60
#